data_b4f701bf47dd2d6f1faf300712ae3d1d
#
_entry.id   b4f701bf47dd2d6f1faf300712ae3d1d
#
_cell.length_a   1.000
_cell.length_b   1.000
_cell.length_c   1.000
_cell.angle_alpha   90.00
_cell.angle_beta   90.00
_cell.angle_gamma   90.00
#
_symmetry.space_group_name_H-M   'P 1'
#
loop_
_entity.id
_entity.type
_entity.pdbx_description
1 polymer ?
#
loop_
_entity_poly.entity_id
_entity_poly.type
_entity_poly.pdbx_seq_one_letter_code
_entity_poly.pdbx_strand_id
1 'polypeptide(L)'
;PTETFNSILAVVGVLSALYGLLQYVGCIEIQSYFPVIGSFDNPAGFAASIVLCYPFLLCHSSNGKRRTFKVMACLLLIIVVILSGSRTGVLTLCVVTLLFYALRYRKLIHKRRIFLISGGALFLISLFIGLIYLKPASASGRVLIWKVSAGLCKEHIIQGNGLGSFKADYMPEQAKYLSSS
;
A
#
# COMPACT_ATOMS: atom_id res chain seq x y z
N PRO A 1 -20.86 18.01 7.08
CA PRO A 1 -20.79 16.56 6.70
C PRO A 1 -19.37 16.12 6.36
N THR A 2 -18.60 16.93 5.60
CA THR A 2 -17.23 16.55 5.15
C THR A 2 -16.21 16.46 6.28
N GLU A 3 -16.26 17.35 7.27
CA GLU A 3 -15.32 17.33 8.41
C GLU A 3 -15.55 16.12 9.32
N THR A 4 -16.81 15.75 9.58
CA THR A 4 -17.16 14.56 10.36
C THR A 4 -16.66 13.31 9.66
N PHE A 5 -16.88 13.19 8.34
CA PHE A 5 -16.41 12.07 7.54
C PHE A 5 -14.88 11.95 7.58
N ASN A 6 -14.16 13.06 7.36
CA ASN A 6 -12.70 13.10 7.44
C ASN A 6 -12.19 12.66 8.83
N SER A 7 -12.86 13.08 9.89
CA SER A 7 -12.49 12.71 11.26
C SER A 7 -12.71 11.22 11.52
N ILE A 8 -13.81 10.63 11.03
CA ILE A 8 -14.08 9.20 11.16
C ILE A 8 -13.00 8.39 10.47
N LEU A 9 -12.65 8.72 9.21
CA LEU A 9 -11.60 8.00 8.48
C LEU A 9 -10.22 8.16 9.13
N ALA A 10 -9.91 9.34 9.66
CA ALA A 10 -8.68 9.55 10.40
C ALA A 10 -8.60 8.67 11.67
N VAL A 11 -9.71 8.57 12.43
CA VAL A 11 -9.81 7.71 13.62
C VAL A 11 -9.68 6.24 13.24
N VAL A 12 -10.38 5.78 12.20
CA VAL A 12 -10.28 4.40 11.69
C VAL A 12 -8.83 4.07 11.32
N GLY A 13 -8.14 4.97 10.62
CA GLY A 13 -6.73 4.79 10.26
C GLY A 13 -5.84 4.66 11.51
N VAL A 14 -6.04 5.50 12.52
CA VAL A 14 -5.26 5.44 13.77
C VAL A 14 -5.54 4.15 14.54
N LEU A 15 -6.80 3.75 14.68
CA LEU A 15 -7.16 2.49 15.35
C LEU A 15 -6.59 1.28 14.62
N SER A 16 -6.68 1.25 13.29
CA SER A 16 -6.08 0.19 12.48
C SER A 16 -4.55 0.15 12.63
N ALA A 17 -3.90 1.30 12.69
CA ALA A 17 -2.46 1.38 12.90
C ALA A 17 -2.05 0.92 14.30
N LEU A 18 -2.81 1.27 15.35
CA LEU A 18 -2.60 0.76 16.71
C LEU A 18 -2.74 -0.76 16.75
N TYR A 19 -3.76 -1.31 16.11
CA TYR A 19 -3.95 -2.74 16.00
C TYR A 19 -2.75 -3.43 15.33
N GLY A 20 -2.26 -2.89 14.21
CA GLY A 20 -1.06 -3.40 13.54
C GLY A 20 0.21 -3.28 14.40
N LEU A 21 0.34 -2.22 15.21
CA LEU A 21 1.46 -2.08 16.14
C LEU A 21 1.40 -3.12 17.26
N LEU A 22 0.22 -3.41 17.82
CA LEU A 22 0.02 -4.46 18.81
C LEU A 22 0.36 -5.85 18.27
N GLN A 23 0.08 -6.12 16.98
CA GLN A 23 0.54 -7.33 16.31
C GLN A 23 2.07 -7.39 16.23
N TYR A 24 2.71 -6.29 15.85
CA TYR A 24 4.18 -6.24 15.74
C TYR A 24 4.88 -6.50 17.07
N VAL A 25 4.34 -5.96 18.16
CA VAL A 25 4.89 -6.14 19.52
C VAL A 25 4.57 -7.54 20.10
N GLY A 26 3.70 -8.30 19.43
CA GLY A 26 3.32 -9.65 19.88
C GLY A 26 2.20 -9.67 20.94
N CYS A 27 1.53 -8.53 21.18
CA CYS A 27 0.35 -8.50 22.07
C CYS A 27 -0.88 -9.17 21.45
N ILE A 28 -0.90 -9.30 20.12
CA ILE A 28 -1.97 -9.98 19.38
C ILE A 28 -1.31 -11.05 18.52
N GLU A 29 -1.66 -12.29 18.75
CA GLU A 29 -1.16 -13.43 17.97
C GLU A 29 -1.74 -13.40 16.56
N ILE A 30 -0.89 -13.68 15.59
CA ILE A 30 -1.24 -13.78 14.17
C ILE A 30 -0.75 -15.14 13.62
N GLN A 31 -1.64 -15.85 12.96
CA GLN A 31 -1.27 -17.05 12.19
C GLN A 31 -0.79 -16.66 10.79
N SER A 32 0.29 -15.88 10.70
CA SER A 32 0.83 -15.39 9.44
C SER A 32 2.36 -15.37 9.46
N TYR A 33 2.95 -15.59 8.29
CA TYR A 33 4.39 -15.41 8.08
C TYR A 33 4.83 -13.93 8.21
N PHE A 34 3.91 -13.00 8.07
CA PHE A 34 4.20 -11.57 8.11
C PHE A 34 3.94 -11.01 9.51
N PRO A 35 4.80 -10.10 10.00
CA PRO A 35 4.70 -9.57 11.37
C PRO A 35 3.50 -8.63 11.58
N VAL A 36 2.99 -8.01 10.51
CA VAL A 36 1.87 -7.06 10.56
C VAL A 36 0.99 -7.22 9.33
N ILE A 37 -0.23 -7.64 9.55
CA ILE A 37 -1.26 -7.79 8.50
C ILE A 37 -2.56 -7.06 8.84
N GLY A 38 -2.68 -6.53 10.08
CA GLY A 38 -3.92 -5.94 10.57
C GLY A 38 -5.05 -6.97 10.64
N SER A 39 -6.22 -6.58 10.15
CA SER A 39 -7.39 -7.45 9.96
C SER A 39 -7.47 -8.03 8.53
N PHE A 40 -6.39 -8.01 7.79
CA PHE A 40 -6.29 -8.51 6.41
C PHE A 40 -5.47 -9.79 6.36
N ASP A 41 -5.62 -10.56 5.28
CA ASP A 41 -4.85 -11.78 5.07
C ASP A 41 -3.43 -11.50 4.56
N ASN A 42 -3.11 -10.25 4.20
CA ASN A 42 -1.80 -9.89 3.67
C ASN A 42 -1.40 -8.46 4.04
N PRO A 43 -0.08 -8.17 4.14
CA PRO A 43 0.43 -6.86 4.51
C PRO A 43 0.13 -5.76 3.48
N ALA A 44 -0.11 -6.10 2.20
CA ALA A 44 -0.38 -5.10 1.17
C ALA A 44 -1.80 -4.53 1.32
N GLY A 45 -2.80 -5.36 1.63
CA GLY A 45 -4.17 -4.94 1.92
C GLY A 45 -4.23 -4.04 3.16
N PHE A 46 -3.53 -4.45 4.22
CA PHE A 46 -3.42 -3.65 5.43
C PHE A 46 -2.77 -2.29 5.17
N ALA A 47 -1.60 -2.26 4.52
CA ALA A 47 -0.92 -1.01 4.21
C ALA A 47 -1.78 -0.09 3.31
N ALA A 48 -2.51 -0.65 2.34
CA ALA A 48 -3.42 0.10 1.49
C ALA A 48 -4.53 0.77 2.30
N SER A 49 -5.15 0.07 3.25
CA SER A 49 -6.20 0.64 4.13
C SER A 49 -5.67 1.81 4.97
N ILE A 50 -4.46 1.68 5.54
CA ILE A 50 -3.80 2.76 6.28
C ILE A 50 -3.53 3.96 5.37
N VAL A 51 -2.97 3.73 4.17
CA VAL A 51 -2.64 4.80 3.22
C VAL A 51 -3.89 5.51 2.71
N LEU A 52 -5.03 4.82 2.57
CA LEU A 52 -6.31 5.45 2.25
C LEU A 52 -6.79 6.41 3.35
N CYS A 53 -6.54 6.11 4.62
CA CYS A 53 -6.93 6.97 5.75
C CYS A 53 -5.96 8.17 5.95
N TYR A 54 -4.72 8.06 5.49
CA TYR A 54 -3.67 9.04 5.73
C TYR A 54 -3.96 10.46 5.22
N PRO A 55 -4.52 10.70 4.01
CA PRO A 55 -4.85 12.03 3.52
C PRO A 55 -5.87 12.76 4.40
N PHE A 56 -6.84 12.03 4.96
CA PHE A 56 -7.87 12.61 5.83
C PHE A 56 -7.27 13.13 7.13
N LEU A 57 -6.27 12.43 7.66
CA LEU A 57 -5.50 12.90 8.79
C LEU A 57 -4.68 14.16 8.44
N LEU A 58 -4.09 14.22 7.24
CA LEU A 58 -3.35 15.39 6.75
C LEU A 58 -4.25 16.61 6.55
N CYS A 59 -5.48 16.42 6.06
CA CYS A 59 -6.45 17.47 5.82
C CYS A 59 -6.99 18.10 7.10
N HIS A 60 -6.97 17.37 8.22
CA HIS A 60 -7.52 17.86 9.47
C HIS A 60 -6.74 19.10 9.96
N SER A 61 -7.42 20.25 10.03
CA SER A 61 -6.82 21.49 10.57
C SER A 61 -6.69 21.39 12.08
N SER A 62 -5.51 21.63 12.60
CA SER A 62 -5.27 21.55 14.04
C SER A 62 -4.25 22.56 14.50
N ASN A 63 -4.53 23.20 15.66
CA ASN A 63 -3.68 24.17 16.32
C ASN A 63 -3.28 23.68 17.73
N GLY A 64 -2.16 24.16 18.25
CA GLY A 64 -1.69 23.84 19.59
C GLY A 64 -1.53 22.32 19.84
N LYS A 65 -2.06 21.82 20.97
CA LYS A 65 -1.97 20.41 21.38
C LYS A 65 -2.53 19.42 20.34
N ARG A 66 -3.57 19.82 19.61
CA ARG A 66 -4.15 19.00 18.53
C ARG A 66 -3.17 18.79 17.38
N ARG A 67 -2.30 19.77 17.11
CA ARG A 67 -1.25 19.65 16.09
C ARG A 67 -0.23 18.57 16.46
N THR A 68 0.20 18.53 17.71
CA THR A 68 1.11 17.50 18.21
C THR A 68 0.51 16.11 18.07
N PHE A 69 -0.76 15.95 18.51
CA PHE A 69 -1.46 14.67 18.36
C PHE A 69 -1.58 14.24 16.89
N LYS A 70 -1.89 15.16 15.98
CA LYS A 70 -1.93 14.89 14.55
C LYS A 70 -0.59 14.41 14.01
N VAL A 71 0.52 15.06 14.39
CA VAL A 71 1.87 14.67 13.97
C VAL A 71 2.20 13.27 14.49
N MET A 72 1.91 12.97 15.75
CA MET A 72 2.11 11.64 16.31
C MET A 72 1.29 10.57 15.59
N ALA A 73 0.02 10.87 15.28
CA ALA A 73 -0.83 9.97 14.50
C ALA A 73 -0.28 9.72 13.09
N CYS A 74 0.18 10.76 12.39
CA CYS A 74 0.83 10.61 11.09
C CYS A 74 2.08 9.73 11.18
N LEU A 75 2.93 9.95 12.17
CA LEU A 75 4.13 9.15 12.40
C LEU A 75 3.78 7.68 12.69
N LEU A 76 2.74 7.43 13.49
CA LEU A 76 2.25 6.09 13.77
C LEU A 76 1.84 5.37 12.46
N LEU A 77 1.04 6.02 11.61
CA LEU A 77 0.62 5.44 10.34
C LEU A 77 1.83 5.11 9.44
N ILE A 78 2.79 6.03 9.34
CA ILE A 78 4.02 5.85 8.55
C ILE A 78 4.81 4.66 9.07
N ILE A 79 5.06 4.60 10.38
CA ILE A 79 5.84 3.53 11.02
C ILE A 79 5.18 2.17 10.76
N VAL A 80 3.88 2.06 10.95
CA VAL A 80 3.15 0.79 10.80
C VAL A 80 3.13 0.33 9.34
N VAL A 81 3.03 1.25 8.36
CA VAL A 81 3.17 0.90 6.94
C VAL A 81 4.58 0.35 6.64
N ILE A 82 5.61 0.92 7.23
CA ILE A 82 6.99 0.42 7.08
C ILE A 82 7.14 -0.97 7.73
N LEU A 83 6.64 -1.14 8.96
CA LEU A 83 6.69 -2.40 9.71
C LEU A 83 5.91 -3.52 9.02
N SER A 84 4.86 -3.21 8.27
CA SER A 84 4.12 -4.21 7.48
C SER A 84 4.97 -4.86 6.38
N GLY A 85 6.11 -4.25 6.01
CA GLY A 85 6.97 -4.73 4.92
C GLY A 85 6.34 -4.65 3.53
N SER A 86 5.22 -3.92 3.39
CA SER A 86 4.55 -3.71 2.11
C SER A 86 5.24 -2.64 1.28
N ARG A 87 5.97 -3.06 0.24
CA ARG A 87 6.64 -2.15 -0.71
C ARG A 87 5.68 -1.22 -1.43
N THR A 88 4.54 -1.77 -1.87
CA THR A 88 3.48 -0.99 -2.52
C THR A 88 2.88 0.03 -1.56
N GLY A 89 2.67 -0.34 -0.29
CA GLY A 89 2.21 0.57 0.76
C GLY A 89 3.15 1.75 0.96
N VAL A 90 4.47 1.49 1.09
CA VAL A 90 5.48 2.56 1.25
C VAL A 90 5.51 3.47 0.02
N LEU A 91 5.52 2.90 -1.19
CA LEU A 91 5.52 3.70 -2.42
C LEU A 91 4.27 4.57 -2.52
N THR A 92 3.09 4.00 -2.27
CA THR A 92 1.82 4.75 -2.32
C THR A 92 1.77 5.84 -1.25
N LEU A 93 2.29 5.58 -0.04
CA LEU A 93 2.42 6.58 1.01
C LEU A 93 3.27 7.78 0.57
N CYS A 94 4.42 7.53 -0.08
CA CYS A 94 5.26 8.58 -0.64
C CYS A 94 4.54 9.37 -1.74
N VAL A 95 3.86 8.69 -2.67
CA VAL A 95 3.07 9.33 -3.73
C VAL A 95 1.98 10.22 -3.15
N VAL A 96 1.19 9.71 -2.22
CA VAL A 96 0.09 10.45 -1.57
C VAL A 96 0.63 11.66 -0.82
N THR A 97 1.74 11.52 -0.09
CA THR A 97 2.39 12.62 0.63
C THR A 97 2.86 13.70 -0.33
N LEU A 98 3.57 13.33 -1.40
CA LEU A 98 4.05 14.28 -2.41
C LEU A 98 2.90 15.00 -3.11
N LEU A 99 1.85 14.27 -3.51
CA LEU A 99 0.67 14.86 -4.14
C LEU A 99 -0.05 15.83 -3.19
N PHE A 100 -0.24 15.44 -1.92
CA PHE A 100 -0.89 16.29 -0.94
C PHE A 100 -0.15 17.62 -0.78
N TYR A 101 1.16 17.59 -0.59
CA TYR A 101 1.96 18.81 -0.43
C TYR A 101 2.09 19.60 -1.74
N ALA A 102 2.18 18.96 -2.89
CA ALA A 102 2.19 19.62 -4.19
C ALA A 102 0.88 20.41 -4.43
N LEU A 103 -0.27 19.80 -4.10
CA LEU A 103 -1.57 20.47 -4.20
C LEU A 103 -1.74 21.57 -3.15
N ARG A 104 -1.30 21.34 -1.93
CA ARG A 104 -1.40 22.30 -0.81
C ARG A 104 -0.60 23.57 -1.07
N TYR A 105 0.61 23.43 -1.61
CA TYR A 105 1.54 24.54 -1.86
C TYR A 105 1.64 24.94 -3.31
N ARG A 106 0.66 24.58 -4.15
CA ARG A 106 0.67 24.83 -5.60
C ARG A 106 0.99 26.28 -6.00
N LYS A 107 0.55 27.27 -5.21
CA LYS A 107 0.81 28.70 -5.46
C LYS A 107 2.28 29.08 -5.24
N LEU A 108 2.93 28.49 -4.22
CA LEU A 108 4.35 28.74 -3.89
C LEU A 108 5.28 28.01 -4.88
N ILE A 109 4.84 26.88 -5.40
CA ILE A 109 5.63 25.97 -6.25
C ILE A 109 5.65 26.44 -7.72
N HIS A 110 4.81 27.40 -8.12
CA HIS A 110 4.59 27.74 -9.53
C HIS A 110 5.88 28.02 -10.31
N LYS A 111 6.79 28.82 -9.76
CA LYS A 111 8.09 29.16 -10.39
C LYS A 111 9.10 27.98 -10.47
N ARG A 112 8.98 26.97 -9.60
CA ARG A 112 9.90 25.80 -9.52
C ARG A 112 9.18 24.48 -9.82
N ARG A 113 7.99 24.55 -10.41
CA ARG A 113 7.10 23.40 -10.60
C ARG A 113 7.78 22.26 -11.35
N ILE A 114 8.47 22.55 -12.44
CA ILE A 114 9.16 21.53 -13.25
C ILE A 114 10.23 20.84 -12.43
N PHE A 115 11.06 21.59 -11.72
CA PHE A 115 12.15 21.04 -10.90
C PHE A 115 11.63 20.16 -9.77
N LEU A 116 10.53 20.53 -9.12
CA LEU A 116 9.92 19.75 -8.04
C LEU A 116 9.21 18.50 -8.56
N ILE A 117 8.57 18.57 -9.72
CA ILE A 117 7.95 17.39 -10.36
C ILE A 117 9.03 16.41 -10.82
N SER A 118 10.09 16.89 -11.50
CA SER A 118 11.17 16.02 -11.96
C SER A 118 11.96 15.40 -10.80
N GLY A 119 12.26 16.17 -9.74
CA GLY A 119 12.90 15.67 -8.54
C GLY A 119 12.05 14.64 -7.79
N GLY A 120 10.74 14.90 -7.66
CA GLY A 120 9.79 13.96 -7.07
C GLY A 120 9.66 12.67 -7.88
N ALA A 121 9.60 12.78 -9.21
CA ALA A 121 9.56 11.63 -10.11
C ALA A 121 10.84 10.78 -10.01
N LEU A 122 12.01 11.44 -10.04
CA LEU A 122 13.30 10.76 -9.90
C LEU A 122 13.41 10.05 -8.54
N PHE A 123 12.97 10.69 -7.46
CA PHE A 123 12.92 10.07 -6.13
C PHE A 123 12.03 8.84 -6.10
N LEU A 124 10.83 8.91 -6.67
CA LEU A 124 9.89 7.77 -6.71
C LEU A 124 10.43 6.62 -7.56
N ILE A 125 11.08 6.91 -8.69
CA ILE A 125 11.72 5.91 -9.56
C ILE A 125 12.87 5.22 -8.79
N SER A 126 13.75 6.00 -8.16
CA SER A 126 14.86 5.49 -7.37
C SER A 126 14.38 4.64 -6.19
N LEU A 127 13.34 5.07 -5.47
CA LEU A 127 12.70 4.31 -4.41
C LEU A 127 12.10 2.99 -4.94
N PHE A 128 11.39 3.04 -6.05
CA PHE A 128 10.80 1.85 -6.69
C PHE A 128 11.86 0.81 -7.08
N ILE A 129 12.93 1.27 -7.71
CA ILE A 129 14.08 0.43 -8.08
C ILE A 129 14.70 -0.19 -6.82
N GLY A 130 14.99 0.62 -5.80
CA GLY A 130 15.55 0.13 -4.53
C GLY A 130 14.67 -0.93 -3.85
N LEU A 131 13.35 -0.72 -3.85
CA LEU A 131 12.38 -1.68 -3.29
C LEU A 131 12.31 -3.00 -4.07
N ILE A 132 12.58 -3.00 -5.40
CA ILE A 132 12.67 -4.23 -6.19
C ILE A 132 13.92 -5.03 -5.78
N TYR A 133 15.06 -4.38 -5.66
CA TYR A 133 16.32 -5.04 -5.29
C TYR A 133 16.28 -5.66 -3.89
N LEU A 134 15.53 -5.08 -2.95
CA LEU A 134 15.42 -5.61 -1.58
C LEU A 134 14.69 -6.97 -1.48
N LYS A 135 13.77 -7.30 -2.41
CA LYS A 135 13.00 -8.56 -2.39
C LYS A 135 12.72 -9.08 -3.81
N PRO A 136 13.71 -9.56 -4.55
CA PRO A 136 13.53 -9.99 -5.95
C PRO A 136 12.57 -11.18 -6.09
N ALA A 137 12.60 -12.14 -5.16
CA ALA A 137 11.75 -13.33 -5.17
C ALA A 137 10.25 -13.01 -5.18
N SER A 138 9.81 -11.96 -4.50
CA SER A 138 8.40 -11.55 -4.51
C SER A 138 7.98 -10.89 -5.82
N ALA A 139 8.90 -10.29 -6.58
CA ALA A 139 8.62 -9.74 -7.89
C ALA A 139 8.49 -10.85 -8.94
N SER A 140 9.44 -11.79 -8.94
CA SER A 140 9.42 -12.96 -9.84
C SER A 140 8.20 -13.84 -9.64
N GLY A 141 7.79 -14.08 -8.38
CA GLY A 141 6.57 -14.82 -8.07
C GLY A 141 5.31 -14.18 -8.66
N ARG A 142 5.18 -12.85 -8.61
CA ARG A 142 4.05 -12.15 -9.24
C ARG A 142 4.06 -12.25 -10.76
N VAL A 143 5.24 -12.15 -11.38
CA VAL A 143 5.38 -12.32 -12.83
C VAL A 143 4.95 -13.72 -13.25
N LEU A 144 5.34 -14.75 -12.48
CA LEU A 144 4.89 -16.13 -12.71
C LEU A 144 3.36 -16.24 -12.62
N ILE A 145 2.77 -15.72 -11.54
CA ILE A 145 1.31 -15.73 -11.37
C ILE A 145 0.62 -15.06 -12.54
N TRP A 146 1.09 -13.89 -12.98
CA TRP A 146 0.50 -13.17 -14.10
C TRP A 146 0.63 -13.93 -15.43
N LYS A 147 1.77 -14.58 -15.68
CA LYS A 147 1.97 -15.38 -16.90
C LYS A 147 1.02 -16.57 -16.94
N VAL A 148 0.94 -17.33 -15.86
CA VAL A 148 0.04 -18.49 -15.75
C VAL A 148 -1.42 -18.04 -15.86
N SER A 149 -1.82 -17.00 -15.12
CA SER A 149 -3.19 -16.46 -15.18
C SER A 149 -3.55 -15.94 -16.58
N ALA A 150 -2.61 -15.27 -17.26
CA ALA A 150 -2.83 -14.82 -18.63
C ALA A 150 -2.99 -15.98 -19.61
N GLY A 151 -2.29 -17.11 -19.40
CA GLY A 151 -2.48 -18.36 -20.13
C GLY A 151 -3.92 -18.87 -20.01
N LEU A 152 -4.39 -19.05 -18.78
CA LEU A 152 -5.76 -19.49 -18.48
C LEU A 152 -6.84 -18.55 -19.08
N CYS A 153 -6.61 -17.23 -19.01
CA CYS A 153 -7.57 -16.27 -19.55
C CYS A 153 -7.65 -16.30 -21.08
N LYS A 154 -6.57 -16.65 -21.80
CA LYS A 154 -6.55 -16.66 -23.27
C LYS A 154 -7.49 -17.68 -23.89
N GLU A 155 -7.71 -18.81 -23.22
CA GLU A 155 -8.56 -19.89 -23.73
C GLU A 155 -10.04 -19.52 -23.75
N HIS A 156 -10.48 -18.64 -22.84
CA HIS A 156 -11.90 -18.27 -22.66
C HIS A 156 -12.11 -16.79 -22.36
N ILE A 157 -11.59 -15.90 -23.22
CA ILE A 157 -11.58 -14.44 -23.01
C ILE A 157 -12.99 -13.85 -22.85
N ILE A 158 -13.99 -14.37 -23.55
CA ILE A 158 -15.34 -13.79 -23.61
C ILE A 158 -16.26 -14.41 -22.55
N GLN A 159 -16.25 -15.72 -22.41
CA GLN A 159 -17.18 -16.45 -21.55
C GLN A 159 -16.61 -16.76 -20.16
N GLY A 160 -15.28 -16.68 -20.01
CA GLY A 160 -14.56 -17.11 -18.81
C GLY A 160 -14.67 -18.62 -18.59
N ASN A 161 -14.05 -19.12 -17.53
CA ASN A 161 -14.06 -20.56 -17.18
C ASN A 161 -15.09 -20.91 -16.09
N GLY A 162 -15.95 -19.96 -15.71
CA GLY A 162 -16.95 -20.13 -14.67
C GLY A 162 -16.45 -19.80 -13.25
N LEU A 163 -17.37 -19.77 -12.30
CA LEU A 163 -17.06 -19.46 -10.89
C LEU A 163 -16.22 -20.57 -10.26
N GLY A 164 -15.10 -20.19 -9.66
CA GLY A 164 -14.19 -21.12 -8.95
C GLY A 164 -13.20 -21.86 -9.84
N SER A 165 -13.28 -21.79 -11.16
CA SER A 165 -12.35 -22.45 -12.10
C SER A 165 -10.91 -22.04 -11.88
N PHE A 166 -10.63 -20.76 -11.59
CA PHE A 166 -9.27 -20.29 -11.32
C PHE A 166 -8.58 -21.10 -10.21
N LYS A 167 -9.31 -21.43 -9.14
CA LYS A 167 -8.75 -22.24 -8.03
C LYS A 167 -8.46 -23.68 -8.47
N ALA A 168 -9.26 -24.24 -9.36
CA ALA A 168 -9.11 -25.60 -9.86
C ALA A 168 -7.97 -25.69 -10.89
N ASP A 169 -7.91 -24.72 -11.82
CA ASP A 169 -7.09 -24.80 -13.03
C ASP A 169 -5.69 -24.19 -12.83
N TYR A 170 -5.52 -23.27 -11.86
CA TYR A 170 -4.27 -22.54 -11.67
C TYR A 170 -3.08 -23.46 -11.34
N MET A 171 -3.22 -24.37 -10.39
CA MET A 171 -2.10 -25.23 -9.95
C MET A 171 -1.64 -26.20 -11.04
N PRO A 172 -2.54 -26.90 -11.77
CA PRO A 172 -2.14 -27.70 -12.93
C PRO A 172 -1.42 -26.90 -14.02
N GLU A 173 -1.94 -25.72 -14.37
CA GLU A 173 -1.33 -24.88 -15.39
C GLU A 173 0.02 -24.29 -14.95
N GLN A 174 0.16 -23.95 -13.67
CA GLN A 174 1.45 -23.54 -13.10
C GLN A 174 2.49 -24.68 -13.20
N ALA A 175 2.10 -25.92 -12.87
CA ALA A 175 2.96 -27.09 -12.96
C ALA A 175 3.41 -27.32 -14.42
N LYS A 176 2.49 -27.22 -15.37
CA LYS A 176 2.76 -27.33 -16.82
C LYS A 176 3.72 -26.24 -17.29
N TYR A 177 3.50 -24.99 -16.88
CA TYR A 177 4.37 -23.86 -17.21
C TYR A 177 5.81 -24.09 -16.70
N LEU A 178 5.96 -24.55 -15.43
CA LEU A 178 7.27 -24.79 -14.83
C LEU A 178 8.00 -25.99 -15.45
N SER A 179 7.27 -27.01 -15.92
CA SER A 179 7.86 -28.17 -16.61
C SER A 179 8.32 -27.84 -18.04
N SER A 180 7.78 -26.78 -18.66
CA SER A 180 8.11 -26.35 -20.01
C SER A 180 9.16 -25.22 -20.06
N SER A 181 9.54 -24.65 -18.92
CA SER A 181 10.49 -23.54 -18.79
C SER A 181 11.87 -24.01 -18.38
#